data_18a37b09d41de278e32fd3a61fc396ce
#
_entry.id   18a37b09d41de278e32fd3a61fc396ce
#
_cell.length_a   1.000
_cell.length_b   1.000
_cell.length_c   1.000
_cell.angle_alpha   90.00
_cell.angle_beta   90.00
_cell.angle_gamma   90.00
#
_symmetry.space_group_name_H-M   'P 1'
#
loop_
_entity.id
_entity.type
_entity.pdbx_description
1 polymer ?
#
loop_
_entity_poly.entity_id
_entity_poly.type
_entity_poly.pdbx_seq_one_letter_code
_entity_poly.pdbx_strand_id
1 'polypeptide(L)'
;MVSVMPDRDSVSEPVDLVRRLQRAVNDHDLDALVACFGTDYRNETPAHPSRGFSGRDQVRRNWQQIFAAVPDVTAEVLRCSVDGDTVWTEWEHRGTRADGSAHLMRGVVILGVARSVATWARFYLEPVQDDGTAVDVAVHDQVAPRARS
;
A
#
# COMPACT_ATOMS: atom_id res chain seq x y z
N MET A 1 -11.50 -15.72 -5.75
CA MET A 1 -10.46 -16.63 -5.26
C MET A 1 -9.14 -15.89 -5.17
N VAL A 2 -8.51 -15.97 -4.03
CA VAL A 2 -7.23 -15.32 -3.79
C VAL A 2 -6.12 -16.30 -4.17
N SER A 3 -5.19 -15.88 -5.01
CA SER A 3 -4.04 -16.68 -5.41
C SER A 3 -2.74 -15.98 -5.06
N VAL A 4 -1.70 -16.78 -4.80
CA VAL A 4 -0.33 -16.28 -4.77
C VAL A 4 0.01 -15.75 -6.17
N MET A 5 1.00 -14.86 -6.28
CA MET A 5 1.41 -14.28 -7.56
C MET A 5 1.58 -15.36 -8.63
N PRO A 6 0.95 -15.21 -9.82
CA PRO A 6 1.04 -16.21 -10.87
C PRO A 6 2.44 -16.29 -11.48
N ASP A 7 2.68 -17.36 -12.24
CA ASP A 7 3.93 -17.57 -12.97
C ASP A 7 4.18 -16.45 -13.98
N ARG A 8 5.47 -16.21 -14.26
CA ARG A 8 5.93 -15.12 -15.11
C ARG A 8 5.30 -15.13 -16.51
N ASP A 9 5.06 -16.32 -17.08
CA ASP A 9 4.60 -16.46 -18.45
C ASP A 9 3.08 -16.24 -18.62
N SER A 10 2.34 -16.20 -17.50
CA SER A 10 0.89 -15.98 -17.48
C SER A 10 0.48 -14.65 -16.84
N VAL A 11 1.44 -13.73 -16.69
CA VAL A 11 1.22 -12.48 -15.96
C VAL A 11 0.39 -11.50 -16.78
N SER A 12 -0.75 -11.06 -16.22
CA SER A 12 -1.52 -9.95 -16.75
C SER A 12 -0.81 -8.62 -16.49
N GLU A 13 -1.20 -7.58 -17.25
CA GLU A 13 -0.67 -6.22 -17.06
C GLU A 13 -0.80 -5.73 -15.60
N PRO A 14 -1.98 -5.90 -14.91
CA PRO A 14 -2.08 -5.50 -13.51
C PRO A 14 -1.12 -6.24 -12.58
N VAL A 15 -0.93 -7.55 -12.77
CA VAL A 15 -0.01 -8.34 -11.94
C VAL A 15 1.44 -7.91 -12.20
N ASP A 16 1.79 -7.64 -13.45
CA ASP A 16 3.13 -7.15 -13.79
C ASP A 16 3.44 -5.84 -13.07
N LEU A 17 2.48 -4.91 -13.04
CA LEU A 17 2.64 -3.65 -12.31
C LEU A 17 2.90 -3.89 -10.83
N VAL A 18 2.14 -4.79 -10.19
CA VAL A 18 2.31 -5.12 -8.78
C VAL A 18 3.71 -5.67 -8.51
N ARG A 19 4.22 -6.53 -9.39
CA ARG A 19 5.58 -7.06 -9.27
C ARG A 19 6.64 -5.98 -9.40
N ARG A 20 6.48 -5.07 -10.35
CA ARG A 20 7.40 -3.94 -10.55
C ARG A 20 7.40 -3.02 -9.34
N LEU A 21 6.23 -2.74 -8.79
CA LEU A 21 6.09 -1.91 -7.60
C LEU A 21 6.79 -2.55 -6.40
N GLN A 22 6.55 -3.83 -6.14
CA GLN A 22 7.20 -4.56 -5.06
C GLN A 22 8.71 -4.55 -5.22
N ARG A 23 9.21 -4.79 -6.42
CA ARG A 23 10.64 -4.77 -6.72
C ARG A 23 11.25 -3.40 -6.48
N ALA A 24 10.57 -2.33 -6.94
CA ALA A 24 11.07 -0.96 -6.77
C ALA A 24 11.20 -0.57 -5.30
N VAL A 25 10.22 -0.97 -4.46
CA VAL A 25 10.31 -0.76 -3.02
C VAL A 25 11.51 -1.51 -2.45
N ASN A 26 11.65 -2.79 -2.77
CA ASN A 26 12.71 -3.64 -2.20
C ASN A 26 14.10 -3.25 -2.67
N ASP A 27 14.23 -2.73 -3.89
CA ASP A 27 15.48 -2.21 -4.42
C ASP A 27 15.77 -0.76 -3.96
N HIS A 28 14.84 -0.13 -3.25
CA HIS A 28 14.89 1.28 -2.87
C HIS A 28 15.11 2.19 -4.08
N ASP A 29 14.52 1.82 -5.21
CA ASP A 29 14.63 2.54 -6.47
C ASP A 29 13.46 3.52 -6.60
N LEU A 30 13.66 4.75 -6.14
CA LEU A 30 12.62 5.77 -6.12
C LEU A 30 12.09 6.10 -7.53
N ASP A 31 12.97 6.20 -8.51
CA ASP A 31 12.56 6.53 -9.88
C ASP A 31 11.72 5.41 -10.49
N ALA A 32 12.12 4.15 -10.31
CA ALA A 32 11.35 3.00 -10.76
C ALA A 32 9.99 2.92 -10.06
N LEU A 33 9.96 3.25 -8.76
CA LEU A 33 8.72 3.28 -7.99
C LEU A 33 7.75 4.32 -8.54
N VAL A 34 8.22 5.55 -8.72
CA VAL A 34 7.39 6.64 -9.24
C VAL A 34 6.91 6.33 -10.66
N ALA A 35 7.73 5.67 -11.47
CA ALA A 35 7.36 5.26 -12.83
C ALA A 35 6.21 4.25 -12.88
N CYS A 36 5.89 3.59 -11.77
CA CYS A 36 4.73 2.69 -11.67
C CYS A 36 3.40 3.45 -11.65
N PHE A 37 3.41 4.77 -11.47
CA PHE A 37 2.20 5.59 -11.34
C PHE A 37 2.05 6.51 -12.55
N GLY A 38 0.80 6.70 -12.99
CA GLY A 38 0.50 7.60 -14.10
C GLY A 38 0.67 9.07 -13.72
N THR A 39 0.81 9.94 -14.72
CA THR A 39 0.93 11.39 -14.49
C THR A 39 -0.29 11.97 -13.80
N ASP A 40 -1.48 11.40 -14.08
CA ASP A 40 -2.75 11.83 -13.51
C ASP A 40 -3.23 10.87 -12.41
N TYR A 41 -2.29 10.18 -11.77
CA TYR A 41 -2.60 9.22 -10.71
C TYR A 41 -3.46 9.84 -9.61
N ARG A 42 -4.44 9.09 -9.14
CA ARG A 42 -5.32 9.51 -8.05
C ARG A 42 -5.25 8.52 -6.89
N ASN A 43 -4.88 9.05 -5.73
CA ASN A 43 -4.78 8.26 -4.49
C ASN A 43 -5.96 8.56 -3.58
N GLU A 44 -6.63 7.53 -3.11
CA GLU A 44 -7.67 7.64 -2.11
C GLU A 44 -7.29 6.81 -0.88
N THR A 45 -7.60 7.35 0.30
CA THR A 45 -7.44 6.65 1.57
C THR A 45 -8.79 6.71 2.30
N PRO A 46 -9.73 5.79 1.99
CA PRO A 46 -11.12 5.95 2.43
C PRO A 46 -11.33 6.03 3.94
N ALA A 47 -10.47 5.39 4.74
CA ALA A 47 -10.53 5.47 6.20
C ALA A 47 -9.97 6.81 6.73
N HIS A 48 -9.22 7.54 5.90
CA HIS A 48 -8.62 8.84 6.22
C HIS A 48 -8.73 9.77 5.00
N PRO A 49 -9.93 10.29 4.71
CA PRO A 49 -10.18 10.96 3.43
C PRO A 49 -9.27 12.14 3.11
N SER A 50 -8.81 12.86 4.13
CA SER A 50 -7.91 14.02 3.94
C SER A 50 -6.51 13.64 3.48
N ARG A 51 -6.17 12.35 3.44
CA ARG A 51 -4.88 11.85 2.93
C ARG A 51 -4.88 11.61 1.42
N GLY A 52 -6.01 11.81 0.76
CA GLY A 52 -6.11 11.67 -0.70
C GLY A 52 -5.30 12.74 -1.44
N PHE A 53 -4.80 12.40 -2.60
CA PHE A 53 -4.03 13.32 -3.45
C PHE A 53 -4.05 12.87 -4.91
N SER A 54 -3.51 13.72 -5.78
CA SER A 54 -3.35 13.41 -7.20
C SER A 54 -1.91 13.69 -7.65
N GLY A 55 -1.49 12.96 -8.67
CA GLY A 55 -0.19 13.14 -9.31
C GLY A 55 0.94 12.33 -8.68
N ARG A 56 2.08 12.30 -9.39
CA ARG A 56 3.26 11.52 -9.00
C ARG A 56 4.17 12.23 -8.00
N ASP A 57 4.08 13.54 -7.90
CA ASP A 57 4.99 14.31 -7.05
C ASP A 57 4.81 13.94 -5.58
N GLN A 58 3.55 13.72 -5.15
CA GLN A 58 3.30 13.30 -3.78
C GLN A 58 3.77 11.87 -3.53
N VAL A 59 3.63 10.97 -4.52
CA VAL A 59 4.17 9.61 -4.42
C VAL A 59 5.68 9.68 -4.16
N ARG A 60 6.39 10.52 -4.91
CA ARG A 60 7.84 10.71 -4.74
C ARG A 60 8.18 11.23 -3.36
N ARG A 61 7.50 12.28 -2.89
CA ARG A 61 7.74 12.85 -1.56
C ARG A 61 7.49 11.83 -0.45
N ASN A 62 6.42 11.06 -0.56
CA ASN A 62 6.08 10.04 0.43
C ASN A 62 7.18 8.98 0.53
N TRP A 63 7.62 8.44 -0.59
CA TRP A 63 8.62 7.38 -0.60
C TRP A 63 10.03 7.88 -0.32
N GLN A 64 10.34 9.13 -0.66
CA GLN A 64 11.60 9.75 -0.20
C GLN A 64 11.66 9.74 1.33
N GLN A 65 10.57 10.15 2.00
CA GLN A 65 10.50 10.15 3.45
C GLN A 65 10.59 8.74 4.02
N ILE A 66 9.88 7.78 3.42
CA ILE A 66 9.88 6.40 3.90
C ILE A 66 11.28 5.79 3.78
N PHE A 67 11.93 5.93 2.64
CA PHE A 67 13.29 5.39 2.43
C PHE A 67 14.31 6.04 3.37
N ALA A 68 14.15 7.34 3.66
CA ALA A 68 15.03 8.05 4.60
C ALA A 68 14.79 7.63 6.06
N ALA A 69 13.53 7.48 6.46
CA ALA A 69 13.15 7.19 7.85
C ALA A 69 13.26 5.69 8.19
N VAL A 70 13.09 4.82 7.20
CA VAL A 70 13.12 3.36 7.35
C VAL A 70 14.07 2.79 6.30
N PRO A 71 15.40 2.92 6.51
CA PRO A 71 16.40 2.58 5.48
C PRO A 71 16.41 1.11 5.05
N ASP A 72 15.85 0.22 5.85
CA ASP A 72 15.77 -1.22 5.57
C ASP A 72 14.36 -1.66 5.15
N VAL A 73 13.48 -0.74 4.75
CA VAL A 73 12.11 -1.08 4.42
C VAL A 73 12.05 -2.12 3.30
N THR A 74 11.20 -3.12 3.51
CA THR A 74 10.85 -4.13 2.51
C THR A 74 9.35 -4.23 2.37
N ALA A 75 8.90 -4.68 1.21
CA ALA A 75 7.49 -4.90 0.92
C ALA A 75 7.28 -6.29 0.36
N GLU A 76 6.22 -6.94 0.83
CA GLU A 76 5.81 -8.25 0.33
C GLU A 76 4.33 -8.21 -0.03
N VAL A 77 4.00 -8.72 -1.22
CA VAL A 77 2.62 -8.96 -1.63
C VAL A 77 2.25 -10.35 -1.15
N LEU A 78 1.35 -10.41 -0.17
CA LEU A 78 0.90 -11.67 0.42
C LEU A 78 -0.09 -12.38 -0.49
N ARG A 79 -0.99 -11.62 -1.11
CA ARG A 79 -2.04 -12.13 -1.99
C ARG A 79 -2.39 -11.09 -3.04
N CYS A 80 -2.81 -11.56 -4.22
CA CYS A 80 -3.38 -10.67 -5.21
C CYS A 80 -4.48 -11.36 -6.00
N SER A 81 -5.46 -10.56 -6.45
CA SER A 81 -6.58 -11.02 -7.27
C SER A 81 -6.88 -9.96 -8.31
N VAL A 82 -7.10 -10.39 -9.55
CA VAL A 82 -7.33 -9.49 -10.68
C VAL A 82 -8.78 -9.58 -11.12
N ASP A 83 -9.38 -8.41 -11.35
CA ASP A 83 -10.72 -8.27 -11.94
C ASP A 83 -10.61 -7.21 -13.05
N GLY A 84 -10.47 -7.67 -14.28
CA GLY A 84 -10.25 -6.77 -15.43
C GLY A 84 -8.99 -5.94 -15.27
N ASP A 85 -9.14 -4.62 -15.26
CA ASP A 85 -8.04 -3.67 -15.09
C ASP A 85 -7.79 -3.32 -13.62
N THR A 86 -8.51 -3.96 -12.71
CA THR A 86 -8.37 -3.72 -11.27
C THR A 86 -7.65 -4.89 -10.62
N VAL A 87 -6.70 -4.58 -9.74
CA VAL A 87 -6.02 -5.61 -8.96
C VAL A 87 -6.12 -5.32 -7.47
N TRP A 88 -6.52 -6.33 -6.72
CA TRP A 88 -6.61 -6.30 -5.27
C TRP A 88 -5.35 -6.94 -4.72
N THR A 89 -4.65 -6.22 -3.84
CA THR A 89 -3.37 -6.69 -3.30
C THR A 89 -3.36 -6.57 -1.79
N GLU A 90 -2.87 -7.61 -1.13
CA GLU A 90 -2.62 -7.57 0.30
C GLU A 90 -1.11 -7.46 0.51
N TRP A 91 -0.69 -6.44 1.28
CA TRP A 91 0.71 -6.09 1.48
C TRP A 91 1.14 -6.22 2.94
N GLU A 92 2.41 -6.47 3.10
CA GLU A 92 3.10 -6.28 4.36
C GLU A 92 4.37 -5.49 4.11
N HIS A 93 4.55 -4.37 4.84
CA HIS A 93 5.78 -3.59 4.82
C HIS A 93 6.46 -3.74 6.18
N ARG A 94 7.77 -3.97 6.16
CA ARG A 94 8.58 -4.13 7.36
C ARG A 94 9.83 -3.27 7.29
N GLY A 95 10.30 -2.86 8.45
CA GLY A 95 11.56 -2.16 8.58
C GLY A 95 11.82 -1.70 10.00
N THR A 96 12.85 -0.92 10.17
CA THR A 96 13.28 -0.40 11.46
C THR A 96 13.47 1.11 11.37
N ARG A 97 12.83 1.84 12.27
CA ARG A 97 12.98 3.29 12.35
C ARG A 97 14.30 3.67 12.99
N ALA A 98 14.68 4.96 12.89
CA ALA A 98 15.94 5.46 13.42
C ALA A 98 16.09 5.24 14.93
N ASP A 99 14.99 5.21 15.69
CA ASP A 99 14.99 4.95 17.13
C ASP A 99 15.02 3.45 17.47
N GLY A 100 15.11 2.57 16.48
CA GLY A 100 15.12 1.12 16.67
C GLY A 100 13.75 0.48 16.75
N SER A 101 12.66 1.25 16.74
CA SER A 101 11.32 0.70 16.79
C SER A 101 10.92 0.08 15.45
N ALA A 102 10.03 -0.91 15.49
CA ALA A 102 9.58 -1.61 14.30
C ALA A 102 8.62 -0.75 13.47
N HIS A 103 8.86 -0.70 12.16
CA HIS A 103 7.90 -0.20 11.18
C HIS A 103 7.22 -1.41 10.57
N LEU A 104 5.93 -1.58 10.84
CA LEU A 104 5.15 -2.71 10.35
C LEU A 104 3.79 -2.20 9.85
N MET A 105 3.53 -2.40 8.57
CA MET A 105 2.27 -2.04 7.92
C MET A 105 1.65 -3.28 7.32
N ARG A 106 0.35 -3.43 7.44
CA ARG A 106 -0.42 -4.49 6.77
C ARG A 106 -1.72 -3.93 6.24
N GLY A 107 -2.16 -4.49 5.14
CA GLY A 107 -3.47 -4.14 4.61
C GLY A 107 -3.59 -4.34 3.12
N VAL A 108 -4.65 -3.77 2.57
CA VAL A 108 -5.06 -3.96 1.19
C VAL A 108 -4.88 -2.67 0.42
N VAL A 109 -4.34 -2.80 -0.79
CA VAL A 109 -4.31 -1.72 -1.78
C VAL A 109 -5.01 -2.22 -3.04
N ILE A 110 -5.98 -1.44 -3.50
CA ILE A 110 -6.69 -1.72 -4.74
C ILE A 110 -6.13 -0.77 -5.80
N LEU A 111 -5.69 -1.32 -6.92
CA LEU A 111 -5.06 -0.53 -7.99
C LEU A 111 -5.86 -0.64 -9.28
N GLY A 112 -6.13 0.49 -9.92
CA GLY A 112 -6.61 0.54 -11.29
C GLY A 112 -5.42 0.69 -12.22
N VAL A 113 -5.32 -0.14 -13.26
CA VAL A 113 -4.15 -0.21 -14.13
C VAL A 113 -4.56 0.09 -15.57
N ALA A 114 -3.84 0.99 -16.21
CA ALA A 114 -3.94 1.25 -17.63
C ALA A 114 -2.56 1.64 -18.16
N ARG A 115 -2.23 1.15 -19.37
CA ARG A 115 -0.94 1.45 -20.01
C ARG A 115 0.25 1.11 -19.11
N SER A 116 0.14 0.00 -18.39
CA SER A 116 1.19 -0.53 -17.51
C SER A 116 1.52 0.36 -16.29
N VAL A 117 0.65 1.29 -15.92
CA VAL A 117 0.81 2.12 -14.73
C VAL A 117 -0.45 2.14 -13.89
N ALA A 118 -0.31 2.45 -12.60
CA ALA A 118 -1.45 2.70 -11.73
C ALA A 118 -2.04 4.07 -12.09
N THR A 119 -3.33 4.10 -12.39
CA THR A 119 -4.06 5.34 -12.67
C THR A 119 -4.81 5.82 -11.45
N TRP A 120 -5.17 4.92 -10.57
CA TRP A 120 -5.77 5.22 -9.28
C TRP A 120 -5.44 4.11 -8.28
N ALA A 121 -5.55 4.42 -6.99
CA ALA A 121 -5.44 3.43 -5.94
C ALA A 121 -6.32 3.80 -4.75
N ARG A 122 -6.75 2.77 -4.02
CA ARG A 122 -7.44 2.92 -2.73
C ARG A 122 -6.63 2.16 -1.69
N PHE A 123 -6.20 2.87 -0.67
CA PHE A 123 -5.31 2.35 0.37
C PHE A 123 -6.07 2.04 1.64
N TYR A 124 -5.94 0.79 2.07
CA TYR A 124 -6.36 0.29 3.39
C TYR A 124 -5.15 -0.31 4.10
N LEU A 125 -3.97 0.17 3.76
CA LEU A 125 -2.69 -0.26 4.33
C LEU A 125 -2.38 0.64 5.51
N GLU A 126 -2.33 0.05 6.72
CA GLU A 126 -2.23 0.80 7.96
C GLU A 126 -1.14 0.24 8.86
N PRO A 127 -0.59 1.06 9.77
CA PRO A 127 0.30 0.55 10.81
C PRO A 127 -0.40 -0.53 11.65
N VAL A 128 0.33 -1.62 11.90
CA VAL A 128 -0.18 -2.68 12.77
C VAL A 128 -0.17 -2.18 14.21
N GLN A 129 -1.31 -2.30 14.87
CA GLN A 129 -1.49 -1.94 16.28
C GLN A 129 -1.76 -3.22 17.06
N ASP A 130 -0.83 -3.59 17.91
CA ASP A 130 -0.97 -4.73 18.79
C ASP A 130 -0.89 -4.24 20.24
N ASP A 131 -2.00 -3.65 20.69
CA ASP A 131 -2.12 -3.08 22.03
C ASP A 131 -2.77 -4.05 23.05
N GLY A 132 -3.05 -5.29 22.62
CA GLY A 132 -3.66 -6.31 23.47
C GLY A 132 -5.16 -6.14 23.68
N THR A 133 -5.81 -5.17 23.00
CA THR A 133 -7.25 -4.94 23.13
C THR A 133 -8.03 -6.11 22.55
N ALA A 134 -8.88 -6.74 23.38
CA ALA A 134 -9.73 -7.84 22.94
C ALA A 134 -10.85 -7.33 22.03
N VAL A 135 -11.39 -8.23 21.21
CA VAL A 135 -12.36 -7.88 20.16
C VAL A 135 -13.61 -7.22 20.73
N ASP A 136 -14.13 -7.66 21.85
CA ASP A 136 -15.35 -7.07 22.44
C ASP A 136 -15.13 -5.62 22.85
N VAL A 137 -13.98 -5.32 23.44
CA VAL A 137 -13.62 -3.96 23.83
C VAL A 137 -13.42 -3.08 22.57
N ALA A 138 -12.74 -3.61 21.57
CA ALA A 138 -12.51 -2.87 20.32
C ALA A 138 -13.83 -2.53 19.62
N VAL A 139 -14.75 -3.49 19.51
CA VAL A 139 -16.07 -3.25 18.92
C VAL A 139 -16.87 -2.23 19.73
N HIS A 140 -16.86 -2.36 21.06
CA HIS A 140 -17.54 -1.39 21.93
C HIS A 140 -17.01 0.03 21.68
N ASP A 141 -15.70 0.21 21.63
CA ASP A 141 -15.07 1.50 21.44
C ASP A 141 -15.38 2.09 20.06
N GLN A 142 -15.54 1.26 19.03
CA GLN A 142 -15.87 1.69 17.68
C GLN A 142 -17.29 2.25 17.59
N VAL A 143 -18.22 1.73 18.38
CA VAL A 143 -19.64 2.07 18.28
C VAL A 143 -20.14 2.92 19.44
N ALA A 144 -19.35 3.12 20.48
CA ALA A 144 -19.74 3.93 21.63
C ALA A 144 -19.97 5.40 21.22
N PRO A 145 -20.91 6.09 21.86
CA PRO A 145 -21.11 7.51 21.60
C PRO A 145 -19.81 8.30 21.85
N ARG A 146 -19.53 9.25 20.95
CA ARG A 146 -18.37 10.12 21.07
C ARG A 146 -18.79 11.47 21.63
N ALA A 147 -17.87 12.07 22.40
CA ALA A 147 -18.09 13.43 22.87
C ALA A 147 -18.15 14.40 21.67
N ARG A 148 -19.04 15.37 21.73
CA ARG A 148 -19.10 16.42 20.72
C ARG A 148 -17.90 17.33 20.86
N SER A 149 -17.25 17.60 19.73
CA SER A 149 -16.15 18.56 19.66
C SER A 149 -16.67 19.98 19.47
#